data_9d5dc011abcad212e835e6b937c40b5f
#
_entry.id   9d5dc011abcad212e835e6b937c40b5f
#
_cell.length_a   1.000
_cell.length_b   1.000
_cell.length_c   1.000
_cell.angle_alpha   90.00
_cell.angle_beta   90.00
_cell.angle_gamma   90.00
#
_symmetry.space_group_name_H-M   'P 1'
#
loop_
_entity.id
_entity.type
_entity.pdbx_description
1 polymer ?
#
loop_
_entity_poly.entity_id
_entity_poly.type
_entity_poly.pdbx_seq_one_letter_code
_entity_poly.pdbx_strand_id
1 'polypeptide(L)'
;MKIGESRPVGGSAGVVRLRPASGAAQGGTVNGSRPVQDTTTVFGIPETEFTPQVRDAIFALLDEVAKLRQELEQSKQRISQLEKLADEDSLVPISNRRSFVRELSRILSFNQRYGGAVSVLYFDINDMKSINDTHGHAAGDAAIAHVANLLASSIRESDVVGRLGGDEFGIILANAPELEAVQKSEQLGRTISATPFDWKGQKITVAISSGTYALQGGEDASAMLDHADQAMYAQKPATHRGADPATAADQA
;
A
#
# COMPACT_ATOMS: atom_id res chain seq x y z
N MET A 1 19.48 -0.34 -39.01
CA MET A 1 20.02 -1.46 -38.21
C MET A 1 18.92 -1.90 -37.29
N LYS A 2 18.22 -3.01 -37.58
CA LYS A 2 17.07 -3.52 -36.82
C LYS A 2 17.59 -4.32 -35.63
N ILE A 3 17.20 -3.99 -34.42
CA ILE A 3 17.44 -4.79 -33.22
C ILE A 3 16.12 -5.45 -32.84
N GLY A 4 16.19 -6.79 -32.77
CA GLY A 4 15.03 -7.66 -32.67
C GLY A 4 14.32 -7.65 -31.33
N GLU A 5 13.02 -7.89 -31.42
CA GLU A 5 12.10 -8.16 -30.34
C GLU A 5 12.44 -9.47 -29.62
N SER A 6 12.67 -9.41 -28.33
CA SER A 6 12.73 -10.58 -27.45
C SER A 6 11.34 -10.88 -26.89
N ARG A 7 10.77 -12.02 -27.31
CA ARG A 7 9.53 -12.59 -26.77
C ARG A 7 9.75 -13.09 -25.32
N PRO A 8 8.77 -12.93 -24.42
CA PRO A 8 8.84 -13.57 -23.12
C PRO A 8 8.51 -15.07 -23.24
N VAL A 9 9.39 -15.89 -22.70
CA VAL A 9 9.18 -17.34 -22.54
C VAL A 9 8.26 -17.56 -21.33
N GLY A 10 7.00 -17.84 -21.59
CA GLY A 10 6.05 -18.31 -20.58
C GLY A 10 6.29 -19.80 -20.29
N GLY A 11 6.99 -20.09 -19.21
CA GLY A 11 7.13 -21.46 -18.68
C GLY A 11 6.04 -21.74 -17.65
N SER A 12 4.96 -22.42 -18.05
CA SER A 12 4.01 -23.00 -17.10
C SER A 12 4.66 -24.17 -16.36
N ALA A 13 4.88 -24.02 -15.06
CA ALA A 13 5.31 -25.12 -14.20
C ALA A 13 4.16 -26.13 -14.09
N GLY A 14 4.29 -27.29 -14.72
CA GLY A 14 3.39 -28.42 -14.60
C GLY A 14 3.40 -28.99 -13.18
N VAL A 15 2.31 -28.77 -12.46
CA VAL A 15 2.08 -29.42 -11.17
C VAL A 15 1.73 -30.88 -11.43
N VAL A 16 2.59 -31.80 -10.98
CA VAL A 16 2.32 -33.24 -11.00
C VAL A 16 1.22 -33.52 -9.96
N ARG A 17 -0.02 -33.73 -10.40
CA ARG A 17 -1.10 -34.27 -9.57
C ARG A 17 -1.09 -35.81 -9.65
N LEU A 18 -0.81 -36.43 -8.56
CA LEU A 18 -1.09 -37.87 -8.34
C LEU A 18 -2.61 -38.09 -8.31
N ARG A 19 -3.16 -38.86 -9.23
CA ARG A 19 -4.53 -39.36 -9.19
C ARG A 19 -4.54 -40.74 -8.55
N PRO A 20 -5.40 -41.01 -7.58
CA PRO A 20 -5.62 -42.40 -7.12
C PRO A 20 -6.52 -43.11 -8.13
N ALA A 21 -6.15 -44.34 -8.46
CA ALA A 21 -6.93 -45.26 -9.28
C ALA A 21 -8.04 -45.88 -8.41
N SER A 22 -9.31 -45.69 -8.81
CA SER A 22 -10.43 -46.50 -8.33
C SER A 22 -10.81 -47.48 -9.43
N GLY A 23 -10.70 -48.77 -9.14
CA GLY A 23 -11.06 -49.82 -10.04
C GLY A 23 -12.55 -50.18 -10.01
N ALA A 24 -13.04 -50.70 -11.11
CA ALA A 24 -14.13 -51.71 -11.13
C ALA A 24 -13.93 -52.60 -12.33
N ALA A 25 -13.98 -53.89 -12.07
CA ALA A 25 -13.77 -54.96 -13.02
C ALA A 25 -14.95 -55.20 -13.98
N GLN A 26 -14.66 -55.62 -15.21
CA GLN A 26 -15.41 -56.75 -15.81
C GLN A 26 -14.57 -57.34 -16.95
N GLY A 27 -14.60 -58.69 -17.07
CA GLY A 27 -13.70 -59.56 -17.73
C GLY A 27 -13.78 -59.59 -19.26
N GLY A 28 -12.69 -60.02 -19.82
CA GLY A 28 -12.51 -60.37 -21.21
C GLY A 28 -11.09 -60.89 -21.40
N THR A 29 -10.94 -62.21 -21.50
CA THR A 29 -9.68 -62.89 -21.83
C THR A 29 -9.23 -62.56 -23.22
N VAL A 30 -8.07 -61.92 -23.38
CA VAL A 30 -7.20 -62.07 -24.55
C VAL A 30 -5.74 -61.91 -24.12
N ASN A 31 -4.97 -62.89 -24.55
CA ASN A 31 -3.57 -63.14 -24.36
C ASN A 31 -2.64 -61.97 -24.73
N GLY A 32 -1.60 -61.73 -23.92
CA GLY A 32 -0.49 -60.86 -24.32
C GLY A 32 -0.32 -59.60 -23.49
N SER A 33 -0.21 -59.73 -22.14
CA SER A 33 0.20 -58.60 -21.26
C SER A 33 1.70 -58.35 -21.41
N ARG A 34 2.03 -57.31 -22.22
CA ARG A 34 3.29 -56.59 -21.97
C ARG A 34 3.10 -55.84 -20.64
N PRO A 35 4.02 -56.00 -19.67
CA PRO A 35 3.95 -55.17 -18.48
C PRO A 35 4.10 -53.71 -18.92
N VAL A 36 3.08 -52.90 -18.60
CA VAL A 36 3.21 -51.41 -18.65
C VAL A 36 4.18 -51.13 -17.53
N GLN A 37 5.44 -50.89 -17.86
CA GLN A 37 6.41 -50.35 -16.94
C GLN A 37 5.95 -48.89 -16.70
N ASP A 38 5.41 -48.63 -15.52
CA ASP A 38 5.23 -47.26 -15.02
C ASP A 38 6.63 -46.65 -14.88
N THR A 39 7.10 -46.05 -15.97
CA THR A 39 8.42 -45.41 -15.99
C THR A 39 8.25 -44.02 -15.40
N THR A 40 8.61 -43.87 -14.13
CA THR A 40 8.75 -42.56 -13.51
C THR A 40 9.83 -41.80 -14.28
N THR A 41 9.50 -40.62 -14.76
CA THR A 41 10.46 -39.79 -15.52
C THR A 41 10.79 -38.53 -14.69
N VAL A 42 12.07 -38.21 -14.60
CA VAL A 42 12.56 -36.95 -14.00
C VAL A 42 13.04 -36.08 -15.16
N PHE A 43 12.39 -34.94 -15.38
CA PHE A 43 12.64 -34.04 -16.53
C PHE A 43 12.54 -34.72 -17.91
N GLY A 44 11.66 -35.73 -18.07
CA GLY A 44 11.45 -36.44 -19.32
C GLY A 44 12.47 -37.55 -19.59
N ILE A 45 13.39 -37.81 -18.68
CA ILE A 45 14.35 -38.93 -18.78
C ILE A 45 13.87 -40.08 -17.88
N PRO A 46 13.77 -41.31 -18.39
CA PRO A 46 13.38 -42.46 -17.58
C PRO A 46 14.33 -42.68 -16.39
N GLU A 47 13.79 -42.91 -15.20
CA GLU A 47 14.57 -43.13 -13.99
C GLU A 47 15.52 -44.33 -14.09
N THR A 48 15.20 -45.29 -14.95
CA THR A 48 16.01 -46.44 -15.24
C THR A 48 17.32 -46.14 -16.02
N GLU A 49 17.45 -44.96 -16.58
CA GLU A 49 18.66 -44.51 -17.31
C GLU A 49 19.67 -43.85 -16.37
N PHE A 50 19.30 -43.60 -15.12
CA PHE A 50 20.22 -43.00 -14.13
C PHE A 50 21.00 -44.10 -13.36
N THR A 51 22.30 -43.90 -13.24
CA THR A 51 23.05 -44.64 -12.22
C THR A 51 22.57 -44.22 -10.82
N PRO A 52 22.68 -45.09 -9.80
CA PRO A 52 22.28 -44.76 -8.45
C PRO A 52 22.91 -43.45 -7.95
N GLN A 53 24.17 -43.18 -8.28
CA GLN A 53 24.88 -41.97 -7.91
C GLN A 53 24.31 -40.73 -8.57
N VAL A 54 23.92 -40.81 -9.85
CA VAL A 54 23.31 -39.67 -10.59
C VAL A 54 21.92 -39.39 -10.03
N ARG A 55 21.13 -40.42 -9.72
CA ARG A 55 19.82 -40.27 -9.10
C ARG A 55 19.92 -39.59 -7.74
N ASP A 56 20.81 -40.03 -6.86
CA ASP A 56 21.00 -39.43 -5.54
C ASP A 56 21.45 -37.96 -5.65
N ALA A 57 22.32 -37.64 -6.60
CA ALA A 57 22.74 -36.27 -6.86
C ALA A 57 21.57 -35.39 -7.37
N ILE A 58 20.71 -35.92 -8.23
CA ILE A 58 19.52 -35.19 -8.71
C ILE A 58 18.55 -34.92 -7.57
N PHE A 59 18.26 -35.91 -6.73
CA PHE A 59 17.38 -35.71 -5.59
C PHE A 59 17.96 -34.70 -4.59
N ALA A 60 19.26 -34.74 -4.31
CA ALA A 60 19.92 -33.76 -3.46
C ALA A 60 19.84 -32.34 -4.04
N LEU A 61 20.01 -32.18 -5.37
CA LEU A 61 19.84 -30.91 -6.04
C LEU A 61 18.40 -30.40 -6.02
N LEU A 62 17.42 -31.29 -6.20
CA LEU A 62 16.00 -30.92 -6.13
C LEU A 62 15.60 -30.48 -4.71
N ASP A 63 16.11 -31.15 -3.69
CA ASP A 63 15.91 -30.76 -2.29
C ASP A 63 16.54 -29.39 -2.00
N GLU A 64 17.77 -29.17 -2.45
CA GLU A 64 18.44 -27.87 -2.31
C GLU A 64 17.69 -26.74 -3.07
N VAL A 65 17.20 -27.00 -4.28
CA VAL A 65 16.37 -26.05 -5.03
C VAL A 65 15.06 -25.76 -4.29
N ALA A 66 14.43 -26.76 -3.70
CA ALA A 66 13.21 -26.57 -2.90
C ALA A 66 13.48 -25.69 -1.67
N LYS A 67 14.59 -25.98 -0.97
CA LYS A 67 15.03 -25.21 0.20
C LYS A 67 15.35 -23.74 -0.17
N LEU A 68 16.13 -23.52 -1.24
CA LEU A 68 16.46 -22.16 -1.70
C LEU A 68 15.21 -21.37 -2.12
N ARG A 69 14.22 -22.03 -2.75
CA ARG A 69 12.94 -21.39 -3.07
C ARG A 69 12.18 -20.98 -1.80
N GLN A 70 12.18 -21.81 -0.79
CA GLN A 70 11.53 -21.52 0.48
C GLN A 70 12.23 -20.35 1.20
N GLU A 71 13.57 -20.34 1.25
CA GLU A 71 14.35 -19.24 1.82
C GLU A 71 14.12 -17.92 1.07
N LEU A 72 14.04 -17.97 -0.26
CA LEU A 72 13.74 -16.78 -1.09
C LEU A 72 12.35 -16.24 -0.76
N GLU A 73 11.35 -17.10 -0.64
CA GLU A 73 9.99 -16.66 -0.31
C GLU A 73 9.89 -16.05 1.08
N GLN A 74 10.56 -16.67 2.08
CA GLN A 74 10.66 -16.09 3.42
C GLN A 74 11.36 -14.74 3.43
N SER A 75 12.44 -14.59 2.66
CA SER A 75 13.16 -13.32 2.52
C SER A 75 12.29 -12.24 1.88
N LYS A 76 11.53 -12.56 0.84
CA LYS A 76 10.58 -11.64 0.22
C LYS A 76 9.50 -11.17 1.20
N GLN A 77 8.91 -12.10 1.96
CA GLN A 77 7.92 -11.78 2.98
C GLN A 77 8.50 -10.85 4.06
N ARG A 78 9.74 -11.11 4.49
CA ARG A 78 10.41 -10.28 5.48
C ARG A 78 10.72 -8.88 4.95
N ILE A 79 11.18 -8.77 3.70
CA ILE A 79 11.39 -7.47 3.04
C ILE A 79 10.07 -6.71 2.98
N SER A 80 8.98 -7.34 2.51
CA SER A 80 7.67 -6.69 2.43
C SER A 80 7.16 -6.22 3.80
N GLN A 81 7.37 -7.01 4.86
CA GLN A 81 7.03 -6.58 6.22
C GLN A 81 7.87 -5.37 6.69
N LEU A 82 9.18 -5.39 6.41
CA LEU A 82 10.06 -4.27 6.77
C LEU A 82 9.72 -3.00 5.98
N GLU A 83 9.36 -3.12 4.71
CA GLU A 83 8.88 -2.00 3.89
C GLU A 83 7.59 -1.41 4.46
N LYS A 84 6.61 -2.24 4.83
CA LYS A 84 5.39 -1.77 5.49
C LYS A 84 5.69 -1.02 6.79
N LEU A 85 6.49 -1.60 7.67
CA LEU A 85 6.89 -0.95 8.92
C LEU A 85 7.65 0.37 8.71
N ALA A 86 8.36 0.48 7.58
CA ALA A 86 9.11 1.69 7.24
C ALA A 86 8.24 2.78 6.60
N ASP A 87 7.15 2.43 5.94
CA ASP A 87 6.38 3.30 5.05
C ASP A 87 4.96 3.60 5.55
N GLU A 88 4.38 2.73 6.38
CA GLU A 88 3.07 2.94 6.98
C GLU A 88 3.17 3.70 8.32
N ASP A 89 2.10 4.38 8.69
CA ASP A 89 1.96 4.98 10.02
C ASP A 89 1.72 3.89 11.07
N SER A 90 2.18 4.14 12.30
CA SER A 90 2.10 3.15 13.39
C SER A 90 0.69 2.93 13.94
N LEU A 91 -0.22 3.89 13.75
CA LEU A 91 -1.59 3.85 14.26
C LEU A 91 -2.60 3.45 13.19
N VAL A 92 -2.36 3.83 11.92
CA VAL A 92 -3.32 3.67 10.82
C VAL A 92 -2.65 3.15 9.56
N PRO A 93 -3.34 2.31 8.74
CA PRO A 93 -2.74 1.68 7.57
C PRO A 93 -2.69 2.62 6.36
N ILE A 94 -2.08 3.78 6.51
CA ILE A 94 -1.81 4.76 5.46
C ILE A 94 -0.33 5.15 5.50
N SER A 95 0.15 5.85 4.49
CA SER A 95 1.55 6.29 4.43
C SER A 95 1.92 7.15 5.65
N ASN A 96 3.10 6.91 6.22
CA ASN A 96 3.68 7.87 7.15
C ASN A 96 4.25 9.09 6.41
N ARG A 97 4.62 10.16 7.14
CA ARG A 97 5.17 11.41 6.56
C ARG A 97 6.32 11.14 5.58
N ARG A 98 7.24 10.25 5.94
CA ARG A 98 8.42 9.96 5.11
C ARG A 98 8.04 9.33 3.79
N SER A 99 7.16 8.33 3.80
CA SER A 99 6.67 7.67 2.61
C SER A 99 5.87 8.63 1.74
N PHE A 100 5.00 9.44 2.34
CA PHE A 100 4.20 10.44 1.65
C PHE A 100 5.07 11.45 0.88
N VAL A 101 6.09 12.04 1.53
CA VAL A 101 7.03 12.99 0.88
C VAL A 101 7.80 12.33 -0.25
N ARG A 102 8.22 11.07 -0.09
CA ARG A 102 8.90 10.30 -1.14
C ARG A 102 7.99 10.09 -2.35
N GLU A 103 6.73 9.71 -2.14
CA GLU A 103 5.76 9.52 -3.21
C GLU A 103 5.42 10.84 -3.91
N LEU A 104 5.25 11.94 -3.16
CA LEU A 104 5.06 13.26 -3.75
C LEU A 104 6.24 13.63 -4.65
N SER A 105 7.49 13.46 -4.16
CA SER A 105 8.70 13.73 -4.95
C SER A 105 8.76 12.90 -6.23
N ARG A 106 8.33 11.63 -6.18
CA ARG A 106 8.26 10.73 -7.33
C ARG A 106 7.22 11.22 -8.35
N ILE A 107 6.04 11.60 -7.89
CA ILE A 107 4.95 12.11 -8.74
C ILE A 107 5.37 13.44 -9.39
N LEU A 108 6.01 14.35 -8.65
CA LEU A 108 6.52 15.61 -9.19
C LEU A 108 7.59 15.38 -10.26
N SER A 109 8.51 14.45 -10.04
CA SER A 109 9.53 14.08 -11.03
C SER A 109 8.93 13.50 -12.32
N PHE A 110 7.87 12.71 -12.18
CA PHE A 110 7.10 12.19 -13.32
C PHE A 110 6.37 13.32 -14.06
N ASN A 111 5.70 14.20 -13.31
CA ASN A 111 4.97 15.33 -13.84
C ASN A 111 5.87 16.30 -14.63
N GLN A 112 7.09 16.54 -14.14
CA GLN A 112 8.07 17.39 -14.83
C GLN A 112 8.43 16.87 -16.22
N ARG A 113 8.42 15.54 -16.44
CA ARG A 113 8.77 14.91 -17.72
C ARG A 113 7.60 14.79 -18.68
N TYR A 114 6.43 14.49 -18.16
CA TYR A 114 5.29 14.07 -18.98
C TYR A 114 4.13 15.06 -18.94
N GLY A 115 4.22 16.07 -18.05
CA GLY A 115 3.13 17.00 -17.81
C GLY A 115 2.00 16.37 -16.97
N GLY A 116 0.96 17.13 -16.77
CA GLY A 116 -0.21 16.78 -15.97
C GLY A 116 -0.46 17.82 -14.88
N ALA A 117 -1.45 17.59 -14.04
CA ALA A 117 -1.74 18.40 -12.87
C ALA A 117 -1.44 17.57 -11.61
N VAL A 118 -0.86 18.20 -10.61
CA VAL A 118 -0.65 17.58 -9.28
C VAL A 118 -1.13 18.55 -8.23
N SER A 119 -1.97 18.08 -7.32
CA SER A 119 -2.44 18.89 -6.20
C SER A 119 -2.20 18.16 -4.89
N VAL A 120 -1.94 18.92 -3.84
CA VAL A 120 -1.82 18.43 -2.47
C VAL A 120 -2.94 19.02 -1.63
N LEU A 121 -3.60 18.19 -0.86
CA LEU A 121 -4.52 18.59 0.19
C LEU A 121 -3.83 18.36 1.53
N TYR A 122 -3.94 19.32 2.43
CA TYR A 122 -3.48 19.23 3.81
C TYR A 122 -4.68 19.34 4.73
N PHE A 123 -4.77 18.49 5.74
CA PHE A 123 -5.88 18.43 6.68
C PHE A 123 -5.37 18.39 8.11
N ASP A 124 -6.14 18.99 9.01
CA ASP A 124 -5.91 18.95 10.46
C ASP A 124 -7.25 18.68 11.16
N ILE A 125 -7.26 17.75 12.11
CA ILE A 125 -8.46 17.45 12.88
C ILE A 125 -8.70 18.57 13.91
N ASN A 126 -9.86 19.18 13.84
CA ASN A 126 -10.23 20.24 14.76
C ASN A 126 -10.51 19.69 16.17
N ASP A 127 -10.13 20.46 17.18
CA ASP A 127 -10.46 20.20 18.60
C ASP A 127 -9.97 18.84 19.14
N MET A 128 -8.90 18.26 18.56
CA MET A 128 -8.32 17.00 19.04
C MET A 128 -7.98 17.02 20.53
N LYS A 129 -7.50 18.15 21.04
CA LYS A 129 -7.26 18.33 22.47
C LYS A 129 -8.54 18.15 23.30
N SER A 130 -9.66 18.73 22.86
CA SER A 130 -10.95 18.59 23.54
C SER A 130 -11.45 17.14 23.54
N ILE A 131 -11.25 16.40 22.42
CA ILE A 131 -11.58 14.97 22.35
C ILE A 131 -10.74 14.19 23.37
N ASN A 132 -9.43 14.44 23.41
CA ASN A 132 -8.52 13.79 24.34
C ASN A 132 -8.84 14.12 25.80
N ASP A 133 -9.07 15.38 26.11
CA ASP A 133 -9.35 15.83 27.48
C ASP A 133 -10.70 15.29 28.01
N THR A 134 -11.70 15.14 27.12
CA THR A 134 -13.05 14.69 27.49
C THR A 134 -13.18 13.17 27.52
N HIS A 135 -12.57 12.46 26.54
CA HIS A 135 -12.80 11.03 26.32
C HIS A 135 -11.54 10.17 26.48
N GLY A 136 -10.38 10.80 26.74
CA GLY A 136 -9.07 10.15 26.88
C GLY A 136 -8.35 9.94 25.55
N HIS A 137 -7.03 9.74 25.60
CA HIS A 137 -6.17 9.58 24.41
C HIS A 137 -6.61 8.45 23.49
N ALA A 138 -7.15 7.36 24.03
CA ALA A 138 -7.67 6.27 23.20
C ALA A 138 -8.86 6.68 22.32
N ALA A 139 -9.65 7.69 22.73
CA ALA A 139 -10.70 8.27 21.89
C ALA A 139 -10.11 9.14 20.78
N GLY A 140 -9.04 9.87 21.07
CA GLY A 140 -8.27 10.60 20.05
C GLY A 140 -7.67 9.68 19.01
N ASP A 141 -7.06 8.57 19.43
CA ASP A 141 -6.54 7.55 18.50
C ASP A 141 -7.65 6.95 17.61
N ALA A 142 -8.85 6.73 18.20
CA ALA A 142 -10.01 6.27 17.44
C ALA A 142 -10.51 7.34 16.45
N ALA A 143 -10.48 8.62 16.81
CA ALA A 143 -10.81 9.71 15.89
C ALA A 143 -9.83 9.79 14.72
N ILE A 144 -8.53 9.69 14.98
CA ILE A 144 -7.49 9.63 13.96
C ILE A 144 -7.72 8.43 13.01
N ALA A 145 -7.98 7.25 13.58
CA ALA A 145 -8.24 6.04 12.79
C ALA A 145 -9.52 6.18 11.95
N HIS A 146 -10.56 6.80 12.49
CA HIS A 146 -11.80 7.06 11.78
C HIS A 146 -11.59 7.99 10.58
N VAL A 147 -10.91 9.12 10.78
CA VAL A 147 -10.59 10.08 9.70
C VAL A 147 -9.71 9.43 8.64
N ALA A 148 -8.66 8.71 9.03
CA ALA A 148 -7.77 8.00 8.11
C ALA A 148 -8.54 7.02 7.19
N ASN A 149 -9.46 6.23 7.76
CA ASN A 149 -10.28 5.28 7.02
C ASN A 149 -11.23 5.99 6.03
N LEU A 150 -11.87 7.09 6.43
CA LEU A 150 -12.73 7.87 5.56
C LEU A 150 -11.94 8.50 4.40
N LEU A 151 -10.77 9.08 4.68
CA LEU A 151 -9.90 9.63 3.64
C LEU A 151 -9.46 8.54 2.66
N ALA A 152 -8.94 7.42 3.17
CA ALA A 152 -8.45 6.31 2.33
C ALA A 152 -9.54 5.70 1.45
N SER A 153 -10.76 5.53 1.99
CA SER A 153 -11.90 4.98 1.23
C SER A 153 -12.49 5.95 0.21
N SER A 154 -12.14 7.23 0.31
CA SER A 154 -12.71 8.30 -0.52
C SER A 154 -11.80 8.75 -1.67
N ILE A 155 -10.59 8.20 -1.80
CA ILE A 155 -9.63 8.53 -2.86
C ILE A 155 -9.49 7.38 -3.87
N ARG A 156 -8.88 7.67 -5.03
CA ARG A 156 -8.61 6.68 -6.08
C ARG A 156 -7.31 5.93 -5.77
N GLU A 157 -7.11 4.79 -6.41
CA GLU A 157 -5.86 4.01 -6.31
C GLU A 157 -4.61 4.80 -6.78
N SER A 158 -4.80 5.77 -7.69
CA SER A 158 -3.74 6.67 -8.16
C SER A 158 -3.34 7.74 -7.16
N ASP A 159 -4.18 8.00 -6.16
CA ASP A 159 -3.98 9.05 -5.17
C ASP A 159 -3.30 8.45 -3.93
N VAL A 160 -2.61 9.29 -3.17
CA VAL A 160 -1.88 8.84 -1.98
C VAL A 160 -2.41 9.59 -0.77
N VAL A 161 -2.75 8.84 0.29
CA VAL A 161 -3.07 9.41 1.60
C VAL A 161 -1.97 9.08 2.59
N GLY A 162 -1.62 10.03 3.45
CA GLY A 162 -0.63 9.85 4.50
C GLY A 162 -0.93 10.67 5.75
N ARG A 163 -0.41 10.19 6.88
CA ARG A 163 -0.41 10.94 8.14
C ARG A 163 0.90 11.72 8.24
N LEU A 164 0.78 13.04 8.38
CA LEU A 164 1.91 13.98 8.35
C LEU A 164 2.37 14.40 9.74
N GLY A 165 1.47 14.34 10.72
CA GLY A 165 1.70 14.72 12.09
C GLY A 165 0.79 13.97 13.04
N GLY A 166 0.59 14.48 14.24
CA GLY A 166 -0.27 13.90 15.27
C GLY A 166 -1.72 13.74 14.80
N ASP A 167 -2.31 14.81 14.34
CA ASP A 167 -3.68 14.96 13.84
C ASP A 167 -3.75 15.50 12.42
N GLU A 168 -2.61 15.52 11.71
CA GLU A 168 -2.44 16.07 10.38
C GLU A 168 -2.38 14.97 9.32
N PHE A 169 -3.07 15.21 8.20
CA PHE A 169 -3.11 14.30 7.06
C PHE A 169 -2.79 15.02 5.76
N GLY A 170 -2.25 14.29 4.81
CA GLY A 170 -2.03 14.75 3.45
C GLY A 170 -2.69 13.85 2.43
N ILE A 171 -3.14 14.43 1.31
CA ILE A 171 -3.54 13.67 0.12
C ILE A 171 -2.82 14.25 -1.09
N ILE A 172 -2.23 13.37 -1.88
CA ILE A 172 -1.70 13.71 -3.21
C ILE A 172 -2.75 13.29 -4.23
N LEU A 173 -3.23 14.24 -5.00
CA LEU A 173 -4.13 13.99 -6.12
C LEU A 173 -3.33 14.01 -7.42
N ALA A 174 -3.20 12.85 -8.05
CA ALA A 174 -2.56 12.72 -9.33
C ALA A 174 -3.51 13.14 -10.46
N ASN A 175 -3.01 13.95 -11.39
CA ASN A 175 -3.76 14.46 -12.53
C ASN A 175 -5.07 15.20 -12.15
N ALA A 176 -5.00 16.00 -11.08
CA ALA A 176 -6.11 16.83 -10.59
C ALA A 176 -5.70 18.31 -10.58
N PRO A 177 -6.35 19.15 -11.38
CA PRO A 177 -6.15 20.60 -11.34
C PRO A 177 -6.76 21.20 -10.05
N GLU A 178 -6.39 22.44 -9.76
CA GLU A 178 -6.76 23.15 -8.52
C GLU A 178 -8.26 23.11 -8.23
N LEU A 179 -9.11 23.37 -9.23
CA LEU A 179 -10.56 23.36 -9.04
C LEU A 179 -11.09 22.00 -8.56
N GLU A 180 -10.62 20.91 -9.16
CA GLU A 180 -11.00 19.55 -8.75
C GLU A 180 -10.47 19.22 -7.35
N ALA A 181 -9.27 19.67 -7.03
CA ALA A 181 -8.66 19.47 -5.72
C ALA A 181 -9.44 20.20 -4.62
N VAL A 182 -9.85 21.44 -4.85
CA VAL A 182 -10.70 22.21 -3.92
C VAL A 182 -12.06 21.52 -3.71
N GLN A 183 -12.73 21.10 -4.78
CA GLN A 183 -14.00 20.38 -4.70
C GLN A 183 -13.85 19.07 -3.91
N LYS A 184 -12.75 18.35 -4.14
CA LYS A 184 -12.44 17.12 -3.42
C LYS A 184 -12.21 17.36 -1.93
N SER A 185 -11.44 18.39 -1.60
CA SER A 185 -11.20 18.81 -0.21
C SER A 185 -12.50 19.11 0.53
N GLU A 186 -13.38 19.90 -0.07
CA GLU A 186 -14.70 20.22 0.52
C GLU A 186 -15.59 18.98 0.67
N GLN A 187 -15.58 18.10 -0.33
CA GLN A 187 -16.33 16.83 -0.26
C GLN A 187 -15.87 15.99 0.92
N LEU A 188 -14.54 15.85 1.10
CA LEU A 188 -13.96 15.09 2.20
C LEU A 188 -14.33 15.69 3.55
N GLY A 189 -14.25 17.01 3.71
CA GLY A 189 -14.67 17.71 4.91
C GLY A 189 -16.13 17.46 5.27
N ARG A 190 -17.02 17.54 4.28
CA ARG A 190 -18.45 17.24 4.46
C ARG A 190 -18.67 15.76 4.85
N THR A 191 -17.97 14.84 4.20
CA THR A 191 -18.08 13.40 4.49
C THR A 191 -17.67 13.09 5.92
N ILE A 192 -16.54 13.64 6.38
CA ILE A 192 -16.03 13.43 7.74
C ILE A 192 -17.02 13.99 8.76
N SER A 193 -17.48 15.22 8.57
CA SER A 193 -18.41 15.87 9.51
C SER A 193 -19.80 15.19 9.56
N ALA A 194 -20.22 14.56 8.45
CA ALA A 194 -21.48 13.84 8.36
C ALA A 194 -21.40 12.39 8.88
N THR A 195 -20.22 11.89 9.17
CA THR A 195 -20.00 10.49 9.55
C THR A 195 -19.40 10.42 10.98
N PRO A 196 -20.21 10.49 12.05
CA PRO A 196 -19.71 10.35 13.40
C PRO A 196 -19.26 8.91 13.68
N PHE A 197 -18.23 8.74 14.52
CA PHE A 197 -17.82 7.41 15.00
C PHE A 197 -18.41 7.10 16.38
N ASP A 198 -18.58 5.82 16.69
CA ASP A 198 -19.05 5.35 17.97
C ASP A 198 -17.86 5.18 18.94
N TRP A 199 -17.94 5.80 20.08
CA TRP A 199 -17.00 5.63 21.19
C TRP A 199 -17.74 5.27 22.46
N LYS A 200 -17.69 3.99 22.85
CA LYS A 200 -18.34 3.49 24.07
C LYS A 200 -19.83 3.81 24.13
N GLY A 201 -20.54 3.73 23.01
CA GLY A 201 -21.96 4.01 22.90
C GLY A 201 -22.31 5.50 22.73
N GLN A 202 -21.32 6.38 22.62
CA GLN A 202 -21.50 7.80 22.30
C GLN A 202 -21.05 8.08 20.87
N LYS A 203 -21.83 8.82 20.10
CA LYS A 203 -21.45 9.29 18.78
C LYS A 203 -20.64 10.57 18.89
N ILE A 204 -19.38 10.52 18.44
CA ILE A 204 -18.50 11.68 18.39
C ILE A 204 -18.39 12.14 16.94
N THR A 205 -18.71 13.42 16.69
CA THR A 205 -18.52 14.05 15.38
C THR A 205 -17.14 14.70 15.35
N VAL A 206 -16.43 14.50 14.24
CA VAL A 206 -15.12 15.09 13.98
C VAL A 206 -15.26 16.08 12.83
N ALA A 207 -14.60 17.23 12.94
CA ALA A 207 -14.46 18.20 11.87
C ALA A 207 -12.97 18.35 11.52
N ILE A 208 -12.69 18.72 10.27
CA ILE A 208 -11.34 18.98 9.80
C ILE A 208 -11.24 20.37 9.20
N SER A 209 -10.08 21.01 9.36
CA SER A 209 -9.64 22.15 8.57
C SER A 209 -8.81 21.64 7.40
N SER A 210 -8.88 22.30 6.25
CA SER A 210 -8.17 21.86 5.04
C SER A 210 -7.53 23.00 4.29
N GLY A 211 -6.39 22.74 3.65
CA GLY A 211 -5.75 23.59 2.68
C GLY A 211 -5.47 22.82 1.39
N THR A 212 -5.51 23.50 0.28
CA THR A 212 -5.29 22.93 -1.04
C THR A 212 -4.23 23.74 -1.76
N TYR A 213 -3.28 23.04 -2.38
CA TYR A 213 -2.28 23.66 -3.24
C TYR A 213 -2.07 22.84 -4.52
N ALA A 214 -2.15 23.50 -5.65
CA ALA A 214 -1.86 22.89 -6.95
C ALA A 214 -0.46 23.31 -7.41
N LEU A 215 0.30 22.37 -8.00
CA LEU A 215 1.64 22.61 -8.52
C LEU A 215 1.65 23.77 -9.53
N GLN A 216 2.43 24.81 -9.23
CA GLN A 216 2.62 25.97 -10.12
C GLN A 216 3.82 25.80 -11.07
N GLY A 217 4.70 24.81 -10.81
CA GLY A 217 5.85 24.44 -11.64
C GLY A 217 7.19 24.66 -10.94
N GLY A 218 8.07 23.65 -11.05
CA GLY A 218 9.44 23.72 -10.54
C GLY A 218 9.63 23.59 -9.02
N GLU A 219 8.57 23.39 -8.28
CA GLU A 219 8.57 23.24 -6.83
C GLU A 219 8.92 21.80 -6.41
N ASP A 220 9.53 21.67 -5.25
CA ASP A 220 9.76 20.39 -4.62
C ASP A 220 8.61 19.98 -3.68
N ALA A 221 8.67 18.76 -3.17
CA ALA A 221 7.62 18.22 -2.30
C ALA A 221 7.47 19.00 -0.99
N SER A 222 8.56 19.55 -0.45
CA SER A 222 8.51 20.32 0.80
C SER A 222 7.80 21.64 0.60
N ALA A 223 8.15 22.37 -0.46
CA ALA A 223 7.51 23.65 -0.79
C ALA A 223 6.00 23.48 -1.04
N MET A 224 5.58 22.41 -1.75
CA MET A 224 4.15 22.13 -1.95
C MET A 224 3.41 21.86 -0.64
N LEU A 225 4.01 21.12 0.26
CA LEU A 225 3.41 20.84 1.58
C LEU A 225 3.30 22.10 2.42
N ASP A 226 4.34 22.93 2.43
CA ASP A 226 4.37 24.19 3.17
C ASP A 226 3.28 25.15 2.65
N HIS A 227 3.08 25.23 1.34
CA HIS A 227 2.01 26.04 0.75
C HIS A 227 0.61 25.51 1.10
N ALA A 228 0.41 24.19 1.07
CA ALA A 228 -0.86 23.57 1.43
C ALA A 228 -1.18 23.76 2.92
N ASP A 229 -0.19 23.66 3.80
CA ASP A 229 -0.31 23.93 5.23
C ASP A 229 -0.66 25.41 5.49
N GLN A 230 0.06 26.36 4.85
CA GLN A 230 -0.26 27.78 4.93
C GLN A 230 -1.69 28.08 4.48
N ALA A 231 -2.15 27.46 3.39
CA ALA A 231 -3.53 27.60 2.92
C ALA A 231 -4.54 27.06 3.95
N MET A 232 -4.25 25.93 4.59
CA MET A 232 -5.06 25.37 5.67
C MET A 232 -5.11 26.32 6.88
N TYR A 233 -3.95 26.81 7.31
CA TYR A 233 -3.87 27.73 8.44
C TYR A 233 -4.65 29.04 8.22
N ALA A 234 -4.63 29.56 6.99
CA ALA A 234 -5.39 30.76 6.63
C ALA A 234 -6.91 30.54 6.70
N GLN A 235 -7.40 29.33 6.44
CA GLN A 235 -8.82 28.96 6.49
C GLN A 235 -9.28 28.51 7.89
N LYS A 236 -8.33 28.19 8.80
CA LYS A 236 -8.67 27.75 10.16
C LYS A 236 -9.41 28.84 10.92
N PRO A 237 -10.60 28.58 11.48
CA PRO A 237 -11.35 29.59 12.27
C PRO A 237 -10.50 30.16 13.39
N ALA A 238 -10.67 31.43 13.73
CA ALA A 238 -9.88 32.11 14.77
C ALA A 238 -9.98 31.42 16.15
N THR A 239 -11.08 30.72 16.40
CA THR A 239 -11.31 29.92 17.61
C THR A 239 -10.44 28.66 17.70
N HIS A 240 -9.92 28.17 16.57
CA HIS A 240 -9.09 26.97 16.48
C HIS A 240 -7.60 27.26 16.23
N ARG A 241 -7.22 28.57 16.18
CA ARG A 241 -5.83 29.00 16.12
C ARG A 241 -5.22 28.95 17.53
N GLY A 242 -5.12 27.73 18.10
CA GLY A 242 -4.54 27.52 19.42
C GLY A 242 -3.03 27.63 19.38
N ALA A 243 -2.51 28.57 20.19
CA ALA A 243 -1.16 28.65 20.75
C ALA A 243 -0.06 27.86 20.02
N ASP A 244 0.50 28.45 18.98
CA ASP A 244 1.79 28.08 18.44
C ASP A 244 2.88 28.41 19.48
N PRO A 245 3.68 27.47 19.98
CA PRO A 245 4.73 27.77 20.98
C PRO A 245 5.86 28.65 20.45
N ALA A 246 5.88 28.95 19.14
CA ALA A 246 6.92 29.76 18.51
C ALA A 246 6.79 31.29 18.74
N THR A 247 5.62 31.79 19.19
CA THR A 247 5.39 33.24 19.36
C THR A 247 5.65 33.74 20.80
N ALA A 248 6.02 32.84 21.70
CA ALA A 248 6.27 33.22 23.13
C ALA A 248 7.72 33.65 23.42
N ALA A 249 8.64 33.61 22.45
CA ALA A 249 10.07 33.87 22.71
C ALA A 249 10.52 35.32 22.36
N ASP A 250 9.64 36.21 21.88
CA ASP A 250 10.06 37.55 21.44
C ASP A 250 9.46 38.70 22.27
N GLN A 251 8.97 38.40 23.49
CA GLN A 251 8.50 39.41 24.46
C GLN A 251 9.01 39.12 25.88
N ALA A 252 10.33 38.98 26.03
CA ALA A 252 10.96 39.05 27.37
C ALA A 252 12.31 39.77 27.28
#